data_16a053b2a605eaba50e5dbe9b8e0a52c
#
_entry.id   16a053b2a605eaba50e5dbe9b8e0a52c
#
_cell.length_a   1.000
_cell.length_b   1.000
_cell.length_c   1.000
_cell.angle_alpha   90.00
_cell.angle_beta   90.00
_cell.angle_gamma   90.00
#
_symmetry.space_group_name_H-M   'P 1'
#
loop_
_entity.id
_entity.type
_entity.pdbx_description
1 polymer ?
#
loop_
_entity_poly.entity_id
_entity_poly.type
_entity_poly.pdbx_seq_one_letter_code
_entity_poly.pdbx_strand_id
1 'polypeptide(L)'
;MRIFGKGPLVSGLLATAIVAATSIGAMAGEGKRIAFFVSDLSNVFHQSQASAAEKYAMDKYGAEVVVFDGQADSAVMTQNVDQIVAGGFDAATLHIWDAEAATPGVNDALDEGIVMTSFFSPITDTGIPTARSDEASVSFEMGAQMATAWKEAHPDKPIVMVQLGWPNHTEVNSGRTSPFVEGVMSVDPGAENLGALDSSKGQEAAKQIVVDLLTQRPEVNLIYSEASNLTVGTMAGLSQLGRGKFEDGKPLTEIVASVDFDAVEFDQVFDPNSSLKVSMGLPPLETAQGRIDLIMDVLDGNVEAKAEPAQEYFYKAYTISYWSMEKDDAQDWLSAQFGG
;
A
#
# COMPACT_ATOMS: atom_id res chain seq x y z
N MET A 1 26.33 -100.95 4.47
CA MET A 1 25.88 -100.39 3.17
C MET A 1 25.08 -99.14 3.49
N ARG A 2 25.67 -98.00 3.15
CA ARG A 2 25.22 -96.68 3.66
C ARG A 2 24.29 -96.07 2.59
N ILE A 3 23.16 -95.56 3.06
CA ILE A 3 22.23 -94.78 2.24
C ILE A 3 22.23 -93.35 2.75
N PHE A 4 22.56 -92.39 1.87
CA PHE A 4 22.58 -90.96 2.19
C PHE A 4 21.19 -90.39 1.98
N GLY A 5 20.66 -89.73 3.00
CA GLY A 5 19.44 -88.92 2.90
C GLY A 5 19.76 -87.47 2.57
N LYS A 6 19.09 -86.93 1.57
CA LYS A 6 19.12 -85.53 1.24
C LYS A 6 18.05 -84.76 2.04
N GLY A 7 18.50 -83.76 2.83
CA GLY A 7 17.58 -82.84 3.48
C GLY A 7 17.26 -81.64 2.56
N PRO A 8 16.09 -80.96 2.70
CA PRO A 8 15.69 -79.86 1.84
C PRO A 8 16.30 -78.53 2.30
N LEU A 9 16.80 -77.78 1.34
CA LEU A 9 17.21 -76.38 1.47
C LEU A 9 15.97 -75.48 1.67
N VAL A 10 15.91 -74.82 2.82
CA VAL A 10 14.94 -73.78 3.07
C VAL A 10 15.56 -72.45 2.59
N SER A 11 15.07 -71.93 1.44
CA SER A 11 15.41 -70.60 0.94
C SER A 11 14.65 -69.58 1.76
N GLY A 12 15.30 -68.88 2.65
CA GLY A 12 14.76 -67.68 3.31
C GLY A 12 14.68 -66.51 2.36
N LEU A 13 13.51 -66.05 1.99
CA LEU A 13 13.29 -64.74 1.36
C LEU A 13 13.42 -63.66 2.47
N LEU A 14 14.50 -62.88 2.40
CA LEU A 14 14.55 -61.60 3.11
C LEU A 14 13.67 -60.61 2.32
N ALA A 15 12.52 -60.27 2.85
CA ALA A 15 11.71 -59.14 2.39
C ALA A 15 12.33 -57.84 2.96
N THR A 16 13.09 -57.13 2.12
CA THR A 16 13.55 -55.78 2.43
C THR A 16 12.36 -54.83 2.31
N ALA A 17 11.79 -54.42 3.45
CA ALA A 17 10.79 -53.33 3.48
C ALA A 17 11.51 -52.02 3.20
N ILE A 18 11.33 -51.47 2.00
CA ILE A 18 11.69 -50.11 1.67
C ILE A 18 10.65 -49.23 2.35
N VAL A 19 11.00 -48.63 3.48
CA VAL A 19 10.25 -47.55 4.08
C VAL A 19 10.54 -46.31 3.19
N ALA A 20 9.61 -46.02 2.30
CA ALA A 20 9.57 -44.73 1.63
C ALA A 20 9.28 -43.68 2.71
N ALA A 21 10.32 -43.04 3.25
CA ALA A 21 10.18 -41.79 3.96
C ALA A 21 9.69 -40.73 2.98
N THR A 22 8.39 -40.50 2.99
CA THR A 22 7.85 -39.26 2.42
C THR A 22 8.38 -38.14 3.29
N SER A 23 9.45 -37.48 2.85
CA SER A 23 9.84 -36.20 3.39
C SER A 23 8.67 -35.24 3.09
N ILE A 24 7.81 -35.03 4.09
CA ILE A 24 6.97 -33.84 4.11
C ILE A 24 8.00 -32.71 4.19
N GLY A 25 8.21 -32.02 3.07
CA GLY A 25 9.07 -30.85 3.06
C GLY A 25 8.51 -29.88 4.10
N ALA A 26 9.28 -29.58 5.14
CA ALA A 26 8.93 -28.51 6.07
C ALA A 26 8.73 -27.24 5.24
N MET A 27 7.62 -26.54 5.44
CA MET A 27 7.40 -25.24 4.80
C MET A 27 8.45 -24.27 5.35
N ALA A 28 9.05 -23.46 4.49
CA ALA A 28 10.18 -22.58 4.83
C ALA A 28 9.90 -21.66 6.04
N GLY A 29 8.65 -21.33 6.30
CA GLY A 29 8.20 -20.49 7.41
C GLY A 29 7.57 -21.23 8.59
N GLU A 30 7.58 -22.57 8.61
CA GLU A 30 6.88 -23.34 9.65
C GLU A 30 7.38 -22.98 11.07
N GLY A 31 6.45 -22.50 11.90
CA GLY A 31 6.73 -22.07 13.27
C GLY A 31 7.36 -20.67 13.40
N LYS A 32 7.54 -19.94 12.30
CA LYS A 32 8.01 -18.54 12.33
C LYS A 32 6.91 -17.59 12.81
N ARG A 33 7.31 -16.57 13.57
CA ARG A 33 6.43 -15.48 14.01
C ARG A 33 6.86 -14.17 13.38
N ILE A 34 5.94 -13.52 12.67
CA ILE A 34 6.18 -12.30 11.89
C ILE A 34 5.38 -11.16 12.50
N ALA A 35 6.04 -10.06 12.85
CA ALA A 35 5.38 -8.81 13.22
C ALA A 35 5.03 -8.02 11.94
N PHE A 36 3.75 -7.74 11.71
CA PHE A 36 3.24 -7.04 10.54
C PHE A 36 2.67 -5.69 10.95
N PHE A 37 3.37 -4.62 10.61
CA PHE A 37 2.99 -3.27 10.97
C PHE A 37 2.08 -2.64 9.92
N VAL A 38 1.01 -2.02 10.38
CA VAL A 38 0.14 -1.16 9.60
C VAL A 38 0.05 0.22 10.26
N SER A 39 -0.13 1.28 9.49
CA SER A 39 -0.16 2.62 10.06
C SER A 39 -1.47 2.94 10.79
N ASP A 40 -2.60 2.39 10.35
CA ASP A 40 -3.92 2.68 10.94
C ASP A 40 -4.97 1.62 10.55
N LEU A 41 -5.41 0.80 11.49
CA LEU A 41 -6.47 -0.19 11.28
C LEU A 41 -7.88 0.43 11.11
N SER A 42 -8.06 1.72 11.28
CA SER A 42 -9.32 2.38 10.90
C SER A 42 -9.48 2.54 9.38
N ASN A 43 -8.38 2.45 8.63
CA ASN A 43 -8.37 2.48 7.16
C ASN A 43 -8.61 1.07 6.58
N VAL A 44 -9.56 0.96 5.63
CA VAL A 44 -9.97 -0.30 4.97
C VAL A 44 -8.79 -0.96 4.23
N PHE A 45 -7.91 -0.18 3.60
CA PHE A 45 -6.70 -0.69 2.96
C PHE A 45 -5.84 -1.48 3.95
N HIS A 46 -5.56 -0.91 5.12
CA HIS A 46 -4.73 -1.55 6.14
C HIS A 46 -5.41 -2.75 6.81
N GLN A 47 -6.74 -2.72 6.99
CA GLN A 47 -7.50 -3.89 7.45
C GLN A 47 -7.37 -5.05 6.47
N SER A 48 -7.57 -4.78 5.18
CA SER A 48 -7.47 -5.79 4.12
C SER A 48 -6.05 -6.32 4.00
N GLN A 49 -5.05 -5.45 4.10
CA GLN A 49 -3.63 -5.81 4.05
C GLN A 49 -3.26 -6.72 5.24
N ALA A 50 -3.69 -6.38 6.45
CA ALA A 50 -3.43 -7.19 7.65
C ALA A 50 -4.06 -8.58 7.55
N SER A 51 -5.35 -8.65 7.21
CA SER A 51 -6.07 -9.92 7.03
C SER A 51 -5.46 -10.80 5.92
N ALA A 52 -5.06 -10.19 4.81
CA ALA A 52 -4.41 -10.89 3.72
C ALA A 52 -3.03 -11.44 4.14
N ALA A 53 -2.25 -10.68 4.91
CA ALA A 53 -0.94 -11.10 5.40
C ALA A 53 -1.06 -12.31 6.36
N GLU A 54 -1.98 -12.26 7.33
CA GLU A 54 -2.24 -13.39 8.26
C GLU A 54 -2.58 -14.67 7.49
N LYS A 55 -3.55 -14.57 6.58
CA LYS A 55 -3.99 -15.73 5.79
C LYS A 55 -2.88 -16.26 4.89
N TYR A 56 -2.20 -15.38 4.15
CA TYR A 56 -1.19 -15.79 3.18
C TYR A 56 0.05 -16.41 3.84
N ALA A 57 0.53 -15.82 4.93
CA ALA A 57 1.68 -16.35 5.66
C ALA A 57 1.39 -17.75 6.20
N MET A 58 0.20 -17.96 6.75
CA MET A 58 -0.22 -19.27 7.26
C MET A 58 -0.37 -20.29 6.13
N ASP A 59 -1.09 -19.94 5.06
CA ASP A 59 -1.41 -20.88 3.97
C ASP A 59 -0.18 -21.28 3.16
N LYS A 60 0.73 -20.33 2.89
CA LYS A 60 1.89 -20.57 2.02
C LYS A 60 3.11 -21.06 2.79
N TYR A 61 3.33 -20.54 3.98
CA TYR A 61 4.58 -20.74 4.73
C TYR A 61 4.40 -21.41 6.08
N GLY A 62 3.18 -21.55 6.60
CA GLY A 62 2.94 -22.04 7.97
C GLY A 62 3.41 -21.07 9.04
N ALA A 63 3.57 -19.78 8.71
CA ALA A 63 4.04 -18.74 9.61
C ALA A 63 2.87 -18.02 10.29
N GLU A 64 3.05 -17.67 11.58
CA GLU A 64 2.14 -16.84 12.36
C GLU A 64 2.42 -15.37 12.08
N VAL A 65 1.39 -14.59 11.76
CA VAL A 65 1.47 -13.12 11.69
C VAL A 65 0.79 -12.50 12.90
N VAL A 66 1.46 -11.53 13.52
CA VAL A 66 0.89 -10.66 14.56
C VAL A 66 0.86 -9.24 14.06
N VAL A 67 -0.33 -8.66 14.00
CA VAL A 67 -0.53 -7.29 13.47
C VAL A 67 -0.27 -6.25 14.55
N PHE A 68 0.50 -5.22 14.20
CA PHE A 68 0.76 -4.05 15.03
C PHE A 68 0.08 -2.83 14.41
N ASP A 69 -0.89 -2.26 15.11
CA ASP A 69 -1.63 -1.05 14.71
C ASP A 69 -0.86 0.20 15.15
N GLY A 70 -0.54 1.06 14.19
CA GLY A 70 0.11 2.34 14.45
C GLY A 70 -0.85 3.45 14.89
N GLN A 71 -2.17 3.24 14.78
CA GLN A 71 -3.23 4.17 15.21
C GLN A 71 -3.11 5.58 14.61
N ALA A 72 -2.52 5.69 13.41
CA ALA A 72 -2.18 6.96 12.77
C ALA A 72 -1.31 7.89 13.65
N ASP A 73 -0.49 7.33 14.54
CA ASP A 73 0.35 8.05 15.50
C ASP A 73 1.81 7.56 15.41
N SER A 74 2.73 8.45 15.00
CA SER A 74 4.15 8.13 14.84
C SER A 74 4.81 7.65 16.14
N ALA A 75 4.37 8.15 17.30
CA ALA A 75 4.92 7.72 18.58
C ALA A 75 4.49 6.29 18.92
N VAL A 76 3.22 5.94 18.61
CA VAL A 76 2.72 4.56 18.77
C VAL A 76 3.46 3.61 17.83
N MET A 77 3.64 4.01 16.55
CA MET A 77 4.39 3.21 15.57
C MET A 77 5.81 2.92 16.05
N THR A 78 6.54 3.94 16.53
CA THR A 78 7.91 3.80 17.07
C THR A 78 7.93 2.91 18.32
N GLN A 79 7.01 3.14 19.26
CA GLN A 79 6.89 2.31 20.47
C GLN A 79 6.60 0.84 20.16
N ASN A 80 5.85 0.55 19.10
CA ASN A 80 5.58 -0.82 18.67
C ASN A 80 6.87 -1.53 18.21
N VAL A 81 7.85 -0.81 17.66
CA VAL A 81 9.15 -1.38 17.26
C VAL A 81 9.90 -1.95 18.47
N ASP A 82 9.86 -1.26 19.62
CA ASP A 82 10.51 -1.73 20.86
C ASP A 82 9.95 -3.05 21.38
N GLN A 83 8.73 -3.42 20.96
CA GLN A 83 8.09 -4.67 21.37
C GLN A 83 8.57 -5.89 20.55
N ILE A 84 9.25 -5.67 19.41
CA ILE A 84 9.67 -6.78 18.51
C ILE A 84 10.66 -7.68 19.23
N VAL A 85 11.70 -7.12 19.84
CA VAL A 85 12.75 -7.87 20.54
C VAL A 85 12.18 -8.68 21.70
N ALA A 86 11.36 -8.04 22.54
CA ALA A 86 10.74 -8.71 23.69
C ALA A 86 9.64 -9.71 23.30
N GLY A 87 9.05 -9.56 22.11
CA GLY A 87 7.93 -10.38 21.64
C GLY A 87 8.31 -11.73 21.07
N GLY A 88 9.60 -12.01 20.87
CA GLY A 88 10.08 -13.29 20.33
C GLY A 88 9.65 -13.50 18.86
N PHE A 89 9.76 -12.46 18.05
CA PHE A 89 9.52 -12.52 16.60
C PHE A 89 10.79 -12.96 15.86
N ASP A 90 10.61 -13.73 14.78
CA ASP A 90 11.69 -14.09 13.85
C ASP A 90 11.94 -13.00 12.81
N ALA A 91 10.88 -12.25 12.46
CA ALA A 91 10.96 -11.20 11.48
C ALA A 91 9.89 -10.11 11.71
N ALA A 92 10.10 -8.93 11.10
CA ALA A 92 9.13 -7.86 11.06
C ALA A 92 9.13 -7.13 9.71
N THR A 93 7.94 -6.67 9.27
CA THR A 93 7.78 -5.73 8.18
C THR A 93 7.11 -4.47 8.71
N LEU A 94 7.82 -3.36 8.63
CA LEU A 94 7.45 -2.11 9.28
C LEU A 94 6.64 -1.20 8.34
N HIS A 95 5.66 -0.51 8.88
CA HIS A 95 5.05 0.66 8.25
C HIS A 95 5.12 1.81 9.26
N ILE A 96 6.15 2.60 9.15
CA ILE A 96 6.55 3.64 10.12
C ILE A 96 6.60 4.99 9.39
N TRP A 97 6.05 6.04 10.01
CA TRP A 97 6.09 7.39 9.44
C TRP A 97 7.33 8.18 9.84
N ASP A 98 7.83 7.96 11.06
CA ASP A 98 9.06 8.57 11.55
C ASP A 98 10.20 7.55 11.53
N ALA A 99 10.86 7.45 10.37
CA ALA A 99 11.93 6.49 10.13
C ALA A 99 13.15 6.75 11.01
N GLU A 100 13.46 8.03 11.30
CA GLU A 100 14.61 8.41 12.14
C GLU A 100 14.38 7.98 13.60
N ALA A 101 13.18 8.22 14.14
CA ALA A 101 12.83 7.80 15.50
C ALA A 101 12.80 6.28 15.65
N ALA A 102 12.47 5.52 14.60
CA ALA A 102 12.44 4.06 14.63
C ALA A 102 13.82 3.40 14.49
N THR A 103 14.82 4.10 13.95
CA THR A 103 16.16 3.56 13.65
C THR A 103 16.83 2.84 14.82
N PRO A 104 16.85 3.37 16.06
CA PRO A 104 17.47 2.68 17.20
C PRO A 104 16.83 1.31 17.47
N GLY A 105 15.50 1.25 17.58
CA GLY A 105 14.78 -0.02 17.84
C GLY A 105 14.94 -1.04 16.73
N VAL A 106 15.02 -0.57 15.46
CA VAL A 106 15.30 -1.44 14.31
C VAL A 106 16.71 -2.03 14.41
N ASN A 107 17.72 -1.23 14.76
CA ASN A 107 19.07 -1.72 14.93
C ASN A 107 19.18 -2.72 16.10
N ASP A 108 18.50 -2.46 17.22
CA ASP A 108 18.45 -3.41 18.34
C ASP A 108 17.85 -4.75 17.92
N ALA A 109 16.76 -4.74 17.13
CA ALA A 109 16.15 -5.97 16.59
C ALA A 109 17.10 -6.73 15.63
N LEU A 110 17.81 -5.99 14.76
CA LEU A 110 18.79 -6.56 13.84
C LEU A 110 19.98 -7.19 14.58
N ASP A 111 20.43 -6.58 15.68
CA ASP A 111 21.54 -7.10 16.52
C ASP A 111 21.13 -8.38 17.26
N GLU A 112 19.85 -8.56 17.56
CA GLU A 112 19.29 -9.82 18.09
C GLU A 112 19.01 -10.86 17.00
N GLY A 113 19.32 -10.55 15.73
CA GLY A 113 19.19 -11.48 14.60
C GLY A 113 17.77 -11.57 14.03
N ILE A 114 16.90 -10.63 14.35
CA ILE A 114 15.54 -10.57 13.82
C ILE A 114 15.61 -9.97 12.40
N VAL A 115 14.98 -10.62 11.43
CA VAL A 115 14.90 -10.10 10.06
C VAL A 115 13.95 -8.91 10.00
N MET A 116 14.43 -7.80 9.46
CA MET A 116 13.65 -6.56 9.35
C MET A 116 13.49 -6.15 7.89
N THR A 117 12.28 -5.77 7.50
CA THR A 117 11.97 -5.09 6.23
C THR A 117 11.08 -3.89 6.51
N SER A 118 11.01 -2.94 5.59
CA SER A 118 10.08 -1.82 5.70
C SER A 118 9.08 -1.81 4.54
N PHE A 119 8.00 -1.07 4.71
CA PHE A 119 6.99 -0.78 3.71
C PHE A 119 6.75 0.73 3.65
N PHE A 120 6.60 1.26 2.44
CA PHE A 120 6.35 2.66 2.14
C PHE A 120 7.57 3.57 2.39
N SER A 121 8.03 3.71 3.63
CA SER A 121 9.19 4.53 3.99
C SER A 121 10.42 3.66 4.30
N PRO A 122 11.58 3.91 3.67
CA PRO A 122 12.84 3.29 4.09
C PRO A 122 13.23 3.74 5.49
N ILE A 123 13.80 2.84 6.29
CA ILE A 123 14.32 3.20 7.62
C ILE A 123 15.78 3.64 7.48
N THR A 124 16.04 4.89 7.84
CA THR A 124 17.31 5.57 7.66
C THR A 124 18.48 4.79 8.29
N ASP A 125 19.61 4.73 7.60
CA ASP A 125 20.88 4.14 8.07
C ASP A 125 20.82 2.69 8.56
N THR A 126 19.80 1.92 8.16
CA THR A 126 19.68 0.50 8.54
C THR A 126 20.07 -0.46 7.41
N GLY A 127 19.92 -0.04 6.17
CA GLY A 127 20.17 -0.87 4.97
C GLY A 127 19.15 -1.98 4.75
N ILE A 128 18.05 -2.04 5.52
CA ILE A 128 17.02 -3.08 5.38
C ILE A 128 16.23 -2.94 4.07
N PRO A 129 15.76 -4.05 3.47
CA PRO A 129 14.95 -3.99 2.25
C PRO A 129 13.64 -3.26 2.48
N THR A 130 13.23 -2.43 1.51
CA THR A 130 11.98 -1.65 1.55
C THR A 130 11.04 -2.07 0.43
N ALA A 131 9.82 -2.45 0.78
CA ALA A 131 8.71 -2.65 -0.14
C ALA A 131 8.00 -1.31 -0.41
N ARG A 132 7.76 -0.95 -1.68
CA ARG A 132 7.10 0.31 -2.06
C ARG A 132 6.06 0.07 -3.15
N SER A 133 5.09 0.96 -3.26
CA SER A 133 4.21 1.03 -4.42
C SER A 133 4.74 2.07 -5.42
N ASP A 134 4.57 1.83 -6.73
CA ASP A 134 4.92 2.81 -7.78
C ASP A 134 3.83 3.89 -7.85
N GLU A 135 3.77 4.71 -6.80
CA GLU A 135 2.79 5.78 -6.67
C GLU A 135 3.12 6.98 -7.58
N ALA A 136 4.41 7.21 -7.86
CA ALA A 136 4.84 8.37 -8.63
C ALA A 136 4.33 8.34 -10.08
N SER A 137 4.46 7.19 -10.76
CA SER A 137 3.95 7.02 -12.13
C SER A 137 2.44 7.23 -12.19
N VAL A 138 1.70 6.68 -11.21
CA VAL A 138 0.24 6.81 -11.14
C VAL A 138 -0.18 8.24 -10.82
N SER A 139 0.48 8.90 -9.85
CA SER A 139 0.18 10.30 -9.53
C SER A 139 0.41 11.24 -10.70
N PHE A 140 1.51 11.04 -11.46
CA PHE A 140 1.76 11.79 -12.68
C PHE A 140 0.63 11.60 -13.70
N GLU A 141 0.22 10.35 -13.95
CA GLU A 141 -0.87 10.03 -14.87
C GLU A 141 -2.19 10.68 -14.43
N MET A 142 -2.53 10.61 -13.14
CA MET A 142 -3.73 11.22 -12.58
C MET A 142 -3.75 12.73 -12.80
N GLY A 143 -2.64 13.42 -12.54
CA GLY A 143 -2.50 14.86 -12.78
C GLY A 143 -2.69 15.22 -14.26
N ALA A 144 -2.08 14.46 -15.17
CA ALA A 144 -2.20 14.66 -16.60
C ALA A 144 -3.64 14.44 -17.10
N GLN A 145 -4.33 13.38 -16.63
CA GLN A 145 -5.73 13.12 -17.00
C GLN A 145 -6.67 14.22 -16.52
N MET A 146 -6.53 14.69 -15.28
CA MET A 146 -7.35 15.77 -14.73
C MET A 146 -7.16 17.08 -15.51
N ALA A 147 -5.90 17.44 -15.79
CA ALA A 147 -5.57 18.63 -16.55
C ALA A 147 -6.15 18.56 -17.98
N THR A 148 -6.03 17.42 -18.64
CA THR A 148 -6.61 17.18 -19.97
C THR A 148 -8.12 17.36 -19.94
N ALA A 149 -8.82 16.70 -19.03
CA ALA A 149 -10.27 16.79 -18.89
C ALA A 149 -10.74 18.23 -18.60
N TRP A 150 -9.99 18.97 -17.76
CA TRP A 150 -10.29 20.38 -17.49
C TRP A 150 -10.12 21.24 -18.73
N LYS A 151 -9.01 21.12 -19.47
CA LYS A 151 -8.72 21.92 -20.68
C LYS A 151 -9.66 21.59 -21.85
N GLU A 152 -10.09 20.34 -21.96
CA GLU A 152 -11.12 19.96 -22.95
C GLU A 152 -12.47 20.62 -22.66
N ALA A 153 -12.87 20.69 -21.41
CA ALA A 153 -14.13 21.34 -21.00
C ALA A 153 -14.02 22.88 -20.99
N HIS A 154 -12.85 23.42 -20.65
CA HIS A 154 -12.60 24.83 -20.41
C HIS A 154 -11.28 25.31 -21.05
N PRO A 155 -11.17 25.37 -22.38
CA PRO A 155 -9.91 25.69 -23.08
C PRO A 155 -9.26 27.01 -22.63
N ASP A 156 -10.09 28.01 -22.34
CA ASP A 156 -9.65 29.38 -22.02
C ASP A 156 -9.48 29.62 -20.49
N LYS A 157 -9.88 28.66 -19.62
CA LYS A 157 -9.74 28.84 -18.19
C LYS A 157 -8.38 28.31 -17.72
N PRO A 158 -7.68 29.04 -16.84
CA PRO A 158 -6.46 28.53 -16.23
C PRO A 158 -6.75 27.33 -15.30
N ILE A 159 -5.74 26.50 -15.10
CA ILE A 159 -5.74 25.49 -14.04
C ILE A 159 -5.17 26.14 -12.78
N VAL A 160 -5.90 25.99 -11.68
CA VAL A 160 -5.45 26.32 -10.32
C VAL A 160 -5.63 25.08 -9.46
N MET A 161 -4.52 24.49 -9.00
CA MET A 161 -4.52 23.23 -8.27
C MET A 161 -4.07 23.36 -6.82
N VAL A 162 -4.53 22.43 -5.99
CA VAL A 162 -4.15 22.29 -4.59
C VAL A 162 -4.06 20.80 -4.22
N GLN A 163 -3.18 20.46 -3.31
CA GLN A 163 -3.07 19.12 -2.73
C GLN A 163 -3.48 19.18 -1.25
N LEU A 164 -4.17 18.15 -0.77
CA LEU A 164 -4.56 17.97 0.63
C LEU A 164 -3.90 16.70 1.15
N GLY A 165 -2.98 16.85 2.10
CA GLY A 165 -2.21 15.70 2.57
C GLY A 165 -1.22 16.06 3.68
N TRP A 166 0.01 15.58 3.52
CA TRP A 166 1.10 15.68 4.49
C TRP A 166 2.30 16.44 3.91
N PRO A 167 2.29 17.78 3.83
CA PRO A 167 3.31 18.57 3.12
C PRO A 167 4.76 18.37 3.65
N ASN A 168 4.91 17.89 4.87
CA ASN A 168 6.23 17.65 5.47
C ASN A 168 6.67 16.18 5.39
N HIS A 169 5.90 15.29 4.76
CA HIS A 169 6.24 13.89 4.64
C HIS A 169 6.97 13.62 3.31
N THR A 170 8.24 13.25 3.39
CA THR A 170 9.13 13.08 2.22
C THR A 170 8.57 12.08 1.21
N GLU A 171 8.09 10.92 1.68
CA GLU A 171 7.62 9.85 0.80
C GLU A 171 6.30 10.23 0.11
N VAL A 172 5.40 10.90 0.82
CA VAL A 172 4.16 11.43 0.22
C VAL A 172 4.51 12.49 -0.84
N ASN A 173 5.43 13.40 -0.54
CA ASN A 173 5.82 14.41 -1.51
C ASN A 173 6.45 13.82 -2.77
N SER A 174 7.35 12.85 -2.63
CA SER A 174 8.04 12.23 -3.76
C SER A 174 7.16 11.25 -4.56
N GLY A 175 6.25 10.55 -3.88
CA GLY A 175 5.36 9.57 -4.51
C GLY A 175 4.05 10.15 -5.02
N ARG A 176 3.52 11.18 -4.38
CA ARG A 176 2.16 11.70 -4.68
C ARG A 176 2.18 13.16 -5.12
N THR A 177 2.58 14.08 -4.24
CA THR A 177 2.44 15.53 -4.47
C THR A 177 3.20 16.01 -5.71
N SER A 178 4.52 15.80 -5.75
CA SER A 178 5.37 16.31 -6.84
C SER A 178 5.03 15.70 -8.19
N PRO A 179 4.90 14.35 -8.33
CA PRO A 179 4.53 13.75 -9.60
C PRO A 179 3.15 14.18 -10.11
N PHE A 180 2.17 14.38 -9.22
CA PHE A 180 0.86 14.91 -9.61
C PHE A 180 0.97 16.30 -10.24
N VAL A 181 1.71 17.20 -9.58
CA VAL A 181 1.97 18.56 -10.10
C VAL A 181 2.67 18.50 -11.44
N GLU A 182 3.70 17.65 -11.58
CA GLU A 182 4.41 17.45 -12.86
C GLU A 182 3.47 16.94 -13.95
N GLY A 183 2.57 16.02 -13.63
CA GLY A 183 1.53 15.52 -14.53
C GLY A 183 0.61 16.64 -15.03
N VAL A 184 0.10 17.48 -14.14
CA VAL A 184 -0.72 18.66 -14.51
C VAL A 184 0.07 19.61 -15.38
N MET A 185 1.31 19.95 -15.00
CA MET A 185 2.16 20.90 -15.73
C MET A 185 2.64 20.36 -17.08
N SER A 186 2.65 19.05 -17.29
CA SER A 186 2.93 18.45 -18.60
C SER A 186 1.87 18.78 -19.64
N VAL A 187 0.62 19.04 -19.21
CA VAL A 187 -0.52 19.39 -20.06
C VAL A 187 -0.70 20.91 -20.11
N ASP A 188 -0.65 21.59 -18.98
CA ASP A 188 -0.73 23.05 -18.89
C ASP A 188 0.46 23.61 -18.09
N PRO A 189 1.57 23.98 -18.76
CA PRO A 189 2.74 24.57 -18.09
C PRO A 189 2.45 25.91 -17.39
N GLY A 190 1.30 26.53 -17.65
CA GLY A 190 0.84 27.76 -17.00
C GLY A 190 -0.05 27.53 -15.78
N ALA A 191 -0.26 26.27 -15.38
CA ALA A 191 -1.07 25.93 -14.20
C ALA A 191 -0.49 26.54 -12.91
N GLU A 192 -1.35 27.14 -12.09
CA GLU A 192 -0.99 27.65 -10.78
C GLU A 192 -1.07 26.52 -9.75
N ASN A 193 0.01 26.26 -9.04
CA ASN A 193 0.03 25.34 -7.90
C ASN A 193 0.05 26.11 -6.59
N LEU A 194 -0.99 25.93 -5.75
CA LEU A 194 -1.10 26.55 -4.42
C LEU A 194 -0.30 25.79 -3.36
N GLY A 195 0.25 24.63 -3.71
CA GLY A 195 0.99 23.75 -2.83
C GLY A 195 0.11 22.80 -2.01
N ALA A 196 0.76 21.95 -1.22
CA ALA A 196 0.09 21.02 -0.35
C ALA A 196 -0.33 21.69 0.98
N LEU A 197 -1.60 21.50 1.35
CA LEU A 197 -2.15 21.98 2.61
C LEU A 197 -2.22 20.82 3.62
N ASP A 198 -1.74 21.09 4.84
CA ASP A 198 -1.72 20.10 5.92
C ASP A 198 -3.14 19.73 6.36
N SER A 199 -3.55 18.53 5.97
CA SER A 199 -4.82 17.89 6.33
C SER A 199 -4.62 16.60 7.12
N SER A 200 -3.44 16.40 7.69
CA SER A 200 -3.05 15.21 8.47
C SER A 200 -3.99 14.87 9.64
N LYS A 201 -4.79 15.86 10.09
CA LYS A 201 -5.83 15.67 11.11
C LYS A 201 -7.10 14.97 10.59
N GLY A 202 -7.12 14.57 9.30
CA GLY A 202 -8.16 13.74 8.73
C GLY A 202 -9.34 14.49 8.12
N GLN A 203 -10.47 13.81 8.00
CA GLN A 203 -11.64 14.19 7.22
C GLN A 203 -12.18 15.60 7.55
N GLU A 204 -12.37 15.93 8.82
CA GLU A 204 -12.94 17.24 9.20
C GLU A 204 -11.98 18.39 8.92
N ALA A 205 -10.67 18.16 9.04
CA ALA A 205 -9.67 19.15 8.67
C ALA A 205 -9.68 19.40 7.15
N ALA A 206 -9.70 18.35 6.34
CA ALA A 206 -9.78 18.45 4.89
C ALA A 206 -11.04 19.21 4.45
N LYS A 207 -12.20 18.90 5.04
CA LYS A 207 -13.46 19.62 4.78
C LYS A 207 -13.33 21.10 5.08
N GLN A 208 -12.82 21.48 6.27
CA GLN A 208 -12.69 22.88 6.65
C GLN A 208 -11.72 23.64 5.74
N ILE A 209 -10.58 22.99 5.39
CA ILE A 209 -9.61 23.55 4.43
C ILE A 209 -10.27 23.85 3.08
N VAL A 210 -11.05 22.93 2.54
CA VAL A 210 -11.73 23.12 1.26
C VAL A 210 -12.73 24.26 1.32
N VAL A 211 -13.52 24.36 2.39
CA VAL A 211 -14.49 25.45 2.58
C VAL A 211 -13.80 26.80 2.66
N ASP A 212 -12.74 26.91 3.46
CA ASP A 212 -12.01 28.16 3.63
C ASP A 212 -11.25 28.56 2.37
N LEU A 213 -10.59 27.60 1.72
CA LEU A 213 -9.85 27.82 0.47
C LEU A 213 -10.76 28.31 -0.65
N LEU A 214 -11.84 27.60 -0.94
CA LEU A 214 -12.74 27.95 -2.04
C LEU A 214 -13.57 29.22 -1.78
N THR A 215 -13.69 29.64 -0.53
CA THR A 215 -14.26 30.96 -0.16
C THR A 215 -13.28 32.08 -0.51
N GLN A 216 -11.97 31.87 -0.32
CA GLN A 216 -10.92 32.85 -0.57
C GLN A 216 -10.39 32.81 -2.01
N ARG A 217 -10.32 31.61 -2.60
CA ARG A 217 -9.76 31.30 -3.92
C ARG A 217 -10.79 30.49 -4.75
N PRO A 218 -11.92 31.12 -5.17
CA PRO A 218 -13.00 30.42 -5.89
C PRO A 218 -12.61 29.90 -7.27
N GLU A 219 -11.45 30.28 -7.79
CA GLU A 219 -10.87 29.84 -9.06
C GLU A 219 -10.17 28.45 -8.99
N VAL A 220 -9.93 27.90 -7.80
CA VAL A 220 -9.37 26.55 -7.64
C VAL A 220 -10.28 25.54 -8.32
N ASN A 221 -9.71 24.66 -9.15
CA ASN A 221 -10.45 23.73 -9.99
C ASN A 221 -9.88 22.30 -10.06
N LEU A 222 -8.64 22.07 -9.65
CA LEU A 222 -8.11 20.73 -9.44
C LEU A 222 -7.75 20.53 -7.96
N ILE A 223 -8.31 19.49 -7.33
CA ILE A 223 -8.04 19.15 -5.94
C ILE A 223 -7.56 17.71 -5.86
N TYR A 224 -6.36 17.50 -5.34
CA TYR A 224 -5.82 16.17 -5.08
C TYR A 224 -5.82 15.89 -3.59
N SER A 225 -6.62 14.93 -3.15
CA SER A 225 -6.64 14.43 -1.77
C SER A 225 -5.78 13.17 -1.69
N GLU A 226 -4.72 13.21 -0.88
CA GLU A 226 -3.66 12.19 -0.85
C GLU A 226 -4.01 10.96 0.00
N ALA A 227 -5.28 10.81 0.38
CA ALA A 227 -5.86 9.63 1.01
C ALA A 227 -7.39 9.64 0.93
N SER A 228 -8.04 8.46 0.98
CA SER A 228 -9.50 8.32 0.85
C SER A 228 -10.28 9.06 1.94
N ASN A 229 -9.83 9.04 3.20
CA ASN A 229 -10.47 9.77 4.28
C ASN A 229 -10.42 11.29 4.08
N LEU A 230 -9.36 11.83 3.47
CA LEU A 230 -9.27 13.25 3.10
C LEU A 230 -10.22 13.58 1.95
N THR A 231 -10.38 12.66 1.01
CA THR A 231 -11.32 12.77 -0.11
C THR A 231 -12.75 12.88 0.38
N VAL A 232 -13.16 12.09 1.38
CA VAL A 232 -14.48 12.21 2.02
C VAL A 232 -14.70 13.63 2.57
N GLY A 233 -13.69 14.19 3.23
CA GLY A 233 -13.72 15.58 3.71
C GLY A 233 -13.82 16.60 2.58
N THR A 234 -13.01 16.44 1.55
CA THR A 234 -13.01 17.28 0.35
C THR A 234 -14.39 17.33 -0.31
N MET A 235 -14.97 16.15 -0.57
CA MET A 235 -16.30 16.05 -1.18
C MET A 235 -17.40 16.68 -0.30
N ALA A 236 -17.30 16.52 1.02
CA ALA A 236 -18.22 17.16 1.97
C ALA A 236 -18.08 18.70 1.95
N GLY A 237 -16.86 19.23 1.87
CA GLY A 237 -16.59 20.66 1.75
C GLY A 237 -17.15 21.25 0.45
N LEU A 238 -16.92 20.58 -0.67
CA LEU A 238 -17.49 20.95 -1.97
C LEU A 238 -19.01 20.95 -1.94
N SER A 239 -19.62 19.90 -1.39
CA SER A 239 -21.08 19.79 -1.24
C SER A 239 -21.67 20.92 -0.40
N GLN A 240 -21.01 21.29 0.73
CA GLN A 240 -21.43 22.39 1.59
C GLN A 240 -21.48 23.73 0.86
N LEU A 241 -20.55 23.94 -0.08
CA LEU A 241 -20.48 25.15 -0.91
C LEU A 241 -21.36 25.09 -2.17
N GLY A 242 -22.04 23.95 -2.42
CA GLY A 242 -22.76 23.71 -3.65
C GLY A 242 -21.86 23.58 -4.89
N ARG A 243 -20.57 23.23 -4.69
CA ARG A 243 -19.54 23.04 -5.71
C ARG A 243 -19.30 21.54 -5.98
N GLY A 244 -18.24 21.18 -6.71
CA GLY A 244 -18.00 19.81 -7.15
C GLY A 244 -19.01 19.36 -8.20
N LYS A 245 -19.35 20.22 -9.16
CA LYS A 245 -20.40 19.95 -10.15
C LYS A 245 -19.82 19.40 -11.44
N PHE A 246 -20.45 18.35 -11.90
CA PHE A 246 -20.26 17.72 -13.19
C PHE A 246 -21.61 17.61 -13.91
N GLU A 247 -21.58 17.55 -15.23
CA GLU A 247 -22.72 17.23 -16.06
C GLU A 247 -22.27 16.38 -17.26
N ASP A 248 -22.85 15.21 -17.41
CA ASP A 248 -22.52 14.24 -18.46
C ASP A 248 -21.01 13.96 -18.55
N GLY A 249 -20.34 13.78 -17.41
CA GLY A 249 -18.91 13.49 -17.32
C GLY A 249 -17.97 14.68 -17.56
N LYS A 250 -18.52 15.90 -17.68
CA LYS A 250 -17.72 17.13 -17.87
C LYS A 250 -17.67 17.98 -16.61
N PRO A 251 -16.50 18.48 -16.21
CA PRO A 251 -16.39 19.36 -15.06
C PRO A 251 -17.06 20.70 -15.30
N LEU A 252 -17.87 21.15 -14.35
CA LEU A 252 -18.42 22.50 -14.33
C LEU A 252 -17.67 23.40 -13.34
N THR A 253 -17.19 22.81 -12.24
CA THR A 253 -16.48 23.53 -11.18
C THR A 253 -15.13 22.89 -10.85
N GLU A 254 -15.05 21.84 -10.03
CA GLU A 254 -13.80 21.17 -9.67
C GLU A 254 -13.74 19.74 -10.18
N ILE A 255 -12.50 19.24 -10.38
CA ILE A 255 -12.18 17.82 -10.49
C ILE A 255 -11.42 17.43 -9.23
N VAL A 256 -11.75 16.27 -8.68
CA VAL A 256 -11.10 15.70 -7.49
C VAL A 256 -10.38 14.40 -7.86
N ALA A 257 -9.16 14.25 -7.35
CA ALA A 257 -8.42 12.99 -7.33
C ALA A 257 -8.26 12.48 -5.90
N SER A 258 -8.09 11.16 -5.75
CA SER A 258 -7.94 10.46 -4.48
C SER A 258 -6.81 9.43 -4.50
N VAL A 259 -6.53 8.87 -3.33
CA VAL A 259 -5.67 7.70 -3.11
C VAL A 259 -6.39 6.71 -2.20
N ASP A 260 -6.03 5.44 -2.25
CA ASP A 260 -6.65 4.33 -1.50
C ASP A 260 -8.04 3.96 -2.04
N PHE A 261 -8.17 3.83 -3.36
CA PHE A 261 -9.44 3.48 -4.00
C PHE A 261 -10.15 2.31 -3.31
N ASP A 262 -11.38 2.54 -2.89
CA ASP A 262 -12.23 1.59 -2.17
C ASP A 262 -13.67 1.53 -2.73
N ALA A 263 -14.53 0.75 -2.09
CA ALA A 263 -15.93 0.60 -2.50
C ALA A 263 -16.73 1.92 -2.40
N VAL A 264 -16.37 2.83 -1.51
CA VAL A 264 -17.05 4.13 -1.36
C VAL A 264 -16.69 5.04 -2.51
N GLU A 265 -15.43 5.01 -2.95
CA GLU A 265 -14.94 5.81 -4.08
C GLU A 265 -15.42 5.26 -5.42
N PHE A 266 -15.60 3.93 -5.54
CA PHE A 266 -16.05 3.28 -6.77
C PHE A 266 -17.30 3.92 -7.35
N ASP A 267 -18.35 4.06 -6.55
CA ASP A 267 -19.61 4.65 -7.01
C ASP A 267 -19.43 6.11 -7.41
N GLN A 268 -18.56 6.87 -6.72
CA GLN A 268 -18.31 8.27 -7.01
C GLN A 268 -17.45 8.47 -8.27
N VAL A 269 -16.38 7.70 -8.46
CA VAL A 269 -15.50 7.81 -9.63
C VAL A 269 -16.30 7.56 -10.91
N PHE A 270 -17.19 6.58 -10.91
CA PHE A 270 -17.97 6.20 -12.09
C PHE A 270 -19.36 6.87 -12.19
N ASP A 271 -19.73 7.74 -11.24
CA ASP A 271 -20.91 8.60 -11.39
C ASP A 271 -20.58 9.79 -12.32
N PRO A 272 -21.27 9.93 -13.49
CA PRO A 272 -21.01 11.01 -14.43
C PRO A 272 -21.19 12.43 -13.84
N ASN A 273 -21.88 12.56 -12.72
CA ASN A 273 -22.18 13.84 -12.07
C ASN A 273 -21.31 14.12 -10.83
N SER A 274 -20.51 13.18 -10.38
CA SER A 274 -19.54 13.37 -9.29
C SER A 274 -18.29 14.09 -9.76
N SER A 275 -17.68 14.88 -8.89
CA SER A 275 -16.38 15.52 -9.16
C SER A 275 -15.17 14.61 -8.88
N LEU A 276 -15.32 13.54 -8.09
CA LEU A 276 -14.29 12.52 -7.94
C LEU A 276 -14.23 11.68 -9.22
N LYS A 277 -13.11 11.76 -9.95
CA LYS A 277 -12.98 11.16 -11.27
C LYS A 277 -11.80 10.22 -11.42
N VAL A 278 -10.87 10.28 -10.53
CA VAL A 278 -9.69 9.42 -10.55
C VAL A 278 -9.22 9.12 -9.13
N SER A 279 -8.82 7.89 -8.89
CA SER A 279 -8.19 7.47 -7.63
C SER A 279 -7.02 6.54 -7.91
N MET A 280 -6.02 6.60 -7.06
CA MET A 280 -4.94 5.61 -7.04
C MET A 280 -5.43 4.35 -6.34
N GLY A 281 -5.46 3.24 -7.06
CA GLY A 281 -5.70 1.91 -6.52
C GLY A 281 -4.40 1.32 -5.96
N LEU A 282 -4.28 1.24 -4.65
CA LEU A 282 -3.22 0.51 -3.98
C LEU A 282 -3.72 -0.90 -3.68
N PRO A 283 -3.07 -1.99 -4.17
CA PRO A 283 -3.57 -3.35 -4.02
C PRO A 283 -3.22 -3.93 -2.65
N PRO A 284 -4.15 -3.98 -1.66
CA PRO A 284 -3.82 -4.46 -0.31
C PRO A 284 -3.44 -5.94 -0.28
N LEU A 285 -4.09 -6.77 -1.10
CA LEU A 285 -3.78 -8.20 -1.20
C LEU A 285 -2.36 -8.43 -1.75
N GLU A 286 -2.04 -7.82 -2.90
CA GLU A 286 -0.74 -8.01 -3.56
C GLU A 286 0.41 -7.46 -2.71
N THR A 287 0.21 -6.30 -2.07
CA THR A 287 1.24 -5.70 -1.21
C THR A 287 1.44 -6.50 0.08
N ALA A 288 0.38 -7.05 0.67
CA ALA A 288 0.50 -7.93 1.83
C ALA A 288 1.29 -9.20 1.50
N GLN A 289 0.94 -9.86 0.40
CA GLN A 289 1.65 -11.05 -0.08
C GLN A 289 3.12 -10.74 -0.36
N GLY A 290 3.39 -9.65 -1.09
CA GLY A 290 4.75 -9.24 -1.41
C GLY A 290 5.59 -8.88 -0.18
N ARG A 291 5.03 -8.24 0.84
CA ARG A 291 5.71 -7.96 2.11
C ARG A 291 6.07 -9.25 2.85
N ILE A 292 5.17 -10.24 2.87
CA ILE A 292 5.46 -11.56 3.46
C ILE A 292 6.51 -12.30 2.64
N ASP A 293 6.38 -12.31 1.31
CA ASP A 293 7.38 -12.96 0.43
C ASP A 293 8.77 -12.34 0.61
N LEU A 294 8.87 -11.02 0.70
CA LEU A 294 10.13 -10.33 0.94
C LEU A 294 10.79 -10.75 2.27
N ILE A 295 10.01 -10.85 3.36
CA ILE A 295 10.51 -11.37 4.64
C ILE A 295 11.04 -12.79 4.47
N MET A 296 10.30 -13.66 3.80
CA MET A 296 10.69 -15.06 3.60
C MET A 296 11.94 -15.18 2.74
N ASP A 297 12.07 -14.36 1.70
CA ASP A 297 13.26 -14.31 0.86
C ASP A 297 14.51 -13.87 1.64
N VAL A 298 14.37 -12.94 2.60
CA VAL A 298 15.47 -12.56 3.49
C VAL A 298 15.80 -13.70 4.46
N LEU A 299 14.79 -14.35 5.08
CA LEU A 299 14.99 -15.48 5.98
C LEU A 299 15.69 -16.67 5.29
N ASP A 300 15.37 -16.89 4.02
CA ASP A 300 15.95 -17.97 3.20
C ASP A 300 17.30 -17.58 2.58
N GLY A 301 17.75 -16.34 2.75
CA GLY A 301 19.02 -15.83 2.20
C GLY A 301 18.99 -15.54 0.70
N ASN A 302 17.82 -15.45 0.08
CA ASN A 302 17.62 -15.06 -1.33
C ASN A 302 17.76 -13.54 -1.52
N VAL A 303 17.47 -12.77 -0.47
CA VAL A 303 17.62 -11.32 -0.40
C VAL A 303 18.54 -10.99 0.78
N GLU A 304 19.47 -10.04 0.58
CA GLU A 304 20.35 -9.57 1.64
C GLU A 304 19.55 -8.84 2.73
N ALA A 305 19.78 -9.19 4.00
CA ALA A 305 19.11 -8.55 5.12
C ALA A 305 19.50 -7.07 5.29
N LYS A 306 20.70 -6.71 4.82
CA LYS A 306 21.21 -5.33 4.78
C LYS A 306 22.02 -5.10 3.51
N ALA A 307 21.82 -3.95 2.86
CA ALA A 307 22.60 -3.53 1.70
C ALA A 307 22.85 -2.02 1.71
N GLU A 308 23.95 -1.57 1.06
CA GLU A 308 24.26 -0.16 0.83
C GLU A 308 24.46 0.11 -0.67
N PRO A 309 23.51 0.84 -1.32
CA PRO A 309 22.27 1.37 -0.76
C PRO A 309 21.24 0.29 -0.43
N ALA A 310 20.28 0.60 0.46
CA ALA A 310 19.16 -0.29 0.79
C ALA A 310 18.41 -0.70 -0.49
N GLN A 311 18.00 -1.97 -0.57
CA GLN A 311 17.25 -2.48 -1.72
C GLN A 311 15.79 -2.06 -1.65
N GLU A 312 15.23 -1.61 -2.77
CA GLU A 312 13.83 -1.25 -2.90
C GLU A 312 13.09 -2.21 -3.84
N TYR A 313 11.90 -2.65 -3.44
CA TYR A 313 11.04 -3.57 -4.18
C TYR A 313 9.71 -2.90 -4.47
N PHE A 314 9.43 -2.65 -5.77
CA PHE A 314 8.26 -1.91 -6.19
C PHE A 314 7.11 -2.84 -6.56
N TYR A 315 5.95 -2.60 -5.95
CA TYR A 315 4.67 -3.20 -6.32
C TYR A 315 3.86 -2.23 -7.16
N LYS A 316 3.03 -2.78 -8.05
CA LYS A 316 2.24 -1.97 -8.96
C LYS A 316 1.15 -1.21 -8.19
N ALA A 317 1.03 0.10 -8.44
CA ALA A 317 -0.16 0.90 -8.18
C ALA A 317 -0.97 1.04 -9.47
N TYR A 318 -2.24 1.40 -9.37
CA TYR A 318 -3.18 1.42 -10.50
C TYR A 318 -3.88 2.77 -10.59
N THR A 319 -4.02 3.31 -11.80
CA THR A 319 -4.89 4.46 -12.07
C THR A 319 -6.31 3.97 -12.29
N ILE A 320 -7.20 4.22 -11.34
CA ILE A 320 -8.63 3.93 -11.45
C ILE A 320 -9.31 5.23 -11.86
N SER A 321 -9.76 5.31 -13.09
CA SER A 321 -10.18 6.58 -13.68
C SER A 321 -11.44 6.45 -14.53
N TYR A 322 -12.35 7.40 -14.37
CA TYR A 322 -13.56 7.56 -15.19
C TYR A 322 -13.24 7.64 -16.69
N TRP A 323 -12.06 8.16 -17.05
CA TRP A 323 -11.69 8.43 -18.45
C TRP A 323 -10.89 7.31 -19.13
N SER A 324 -10.26 6.45 -18.37
CA SER A 324 -9.31 5.46 -18.92
C SER A 324 -9.56 4.00 -18.49
N MET A 325 -10.58 3.76 -17.65
CA MET A 325 -10.92 2.42 -17.17
C MET A 325 -12.43 2.16 -17.31
N GLU A 326 -12.80 0.99 -17.78
CA GLU A 326 -14.20 0.58 -17.78
C GLU A 326 -14.67 0.28 -16.35
N LYS A 327 -15.94 0.59 -16.05
CA LYS A 327 -16.50 0.41 -14.70
C LYS A 327 -16.42 -1.04 -14.24
N ASP A 328 -16.66 -2.00 -15.14
CA ASP A 328 -16.62 -3.43 -14.82
C ASP A 328 -15.20 -3.89 -14.48
N ASP A 329 -14.18 -3.39 -15.16
CA ASP A 329 -12.77 -3.69 -14.87
C ASP A 329 -12.36 -3.16 -13.48
N ALA A 330 -12.83 -1.97 -13.11
CA ALA A 330 -12.62 -1.41 -11.77
C ALA A 330 -13.34 -2.22 -10.68
N GLN A 331 -14.54 -2.73 -10.96
CA GLN A 331 -15.27 -3.61 -10.04
C GLN A 331 -14.55 -4.95 -9.84
N ASP A 332 -14.03 -5.52 -10.91
CA ASP A 332 -13.26 -6.77 -10.86
C ASP A 332 -11.97 -6.57 -10.07
N TRP A 333 -11.27 -5.46 -10.28
CA TRP A 333 -10.09 -5.10 -9.50
C TRP A 333 -10.42 -4.95 -8.00
N LEU A 334 -11.48 -4.21 -7.67
CA LEU A 334 -11.92 -4.00 -6.29
C LEU A 334 -12.25 -5.33 -5.60
N SER A 335 -13.00 -6.19 -6.29
CA SER A 335 -13.37 -7.51 -5.78
C SER A 335 -12.14 -8.41 -5.55
N ALA A 336 -11.16 -8.36 -6.45
CA ALA A 336 -9.93 -9.13 -6.33
C ALA A 336 -9.07 -8.67 -5.15
N GLN A 337 -9.01 -7.37 -4.88
CA GLN A 337 -8.12 -6.80 -3.86
C GLN A 337 -8.71 -6.79 -2.45
N PHE A 338 -10.02 -6.63 -2.31
CA PHE A 338 -10.67 -6.49 -0.99
C PHE A 338 -11.50 -7.72 -0.58
N GLY A 339 -11.58 -8.74 -1.45
CA GLY A 339 -12.32 -9.98 -1.16
C GLY A 339 -13.82 -9.71 -1.06
N GLY A 340 -14.53 -9.76 -2.15
CA GLY A 340 -15.98 -9.53 -2.19
C GLY A 340 -16.79 -10.55 -1.41
#